data_b36554d95a1192fa1632821646f54a12
#
_entry.id   b36554d95a1192fa1632821646f54a12
#
_cell.length_a   1.000
_cell.length_b   1.000
_cell.length_c   1.000
_cell.angle_alpha   90.00
_cell.angle_beta   90.00
_cell.angle_gamma   90.00
#
_symmetry.space_group_name_H-M   'P 1'
#
loop_
_entity.id
_entity.type
_entity.pdbx_description
1 polymer ?
#
loop_
_entity_poly.entity_id
_entity_poly.type
_entity_poly.pdbx_seq_one_letter_code
_entity_poly.pdbx_strand_id
1 'polypeptide(L)'
;MEYLSIGSPEKKYRLVILTDMENEPDDSQTMVRLLMYSNEIDIEGLIAVTSKWLPRLVFPESITARVNAYGVVRKNLVKHAAGWPSEQYLLDRVAGGQRGYGMSAVGDGKSTEGSELIIKAVDKEDSRPIWFAINAGANTLAQALWDVRKTRSPEEVAAFVKKVKVYDDSGQDDAGAWIAHTFPDLFYIRSRSQVFVLDAPMTAYRRIVMDVKQAI
;
A
#
# COMPACT_ATOMS: atom_id res chain seq x y z
N MET A 1 5.54 22.55 30.89
CA MET A 1 4.95 22.63 29.53
C MET A 1 4.29 21.28 29.31
N GLU A 2 2.98 21.16 29.60
CA GLU A 2 2.21 19.94 29.34
C GLU A 2 2.10 19.80 27.82
N TYR A 3 2.71 18.77 27.28
CA TYR A 3 2.42 18.33 25.91
C TYR A 3 0.97 17.84 25.93
N LEU A 4 0.10 18.56 25.20
CA LEU A 4 -1.21 18.04 24.86
C LEU A 4 -0.97 16.70 24.15
N SER A 5 -1.20 15.60 24.87
CA SER A 5 -1.34 14.29 24.23
C SER A 5 -2.57 14.43 23.33
N ILE A 6 -2.35 14.62 22.04
CA ILE A 6 -3.38 14.38 21.04
C ILE A 6 -3.69 12.90 21.24
N GLY A 7 -4.81 12.61 21.89
CA GLY A 7 -5.21 11.25 22.22
C GLY A 7 -5.14 10.42 20.97
N SER A 8 -4.41 9.31 21.04
CA SER A 8 -4.44 8.28 20.00
C SER A 8 -5.91 8.01 19.68
N PRO A 9 -6.35 8.06 18.42
CA PRO A 9 -7.76 7.82 18.10
C PRO A 9 -8.15 6.49 18.72
N GLU A 10 -9.29 6.42 19.41
CA GLU A 10 -9.76 5.20 20.10
C GLU A 10 -9.74 3.96 19.19
N LYS A 11 -9.75 4.17 17.88
CA LYS A 11 -9.61 3.13 16.84
C LYS A 11 -8.67 3.62 15.73
N LYS A 12 -7.53 2.96 15.58
CA LYS A 12 -6.59 3.19 14.47
C LYS A 12 -7.26 2.87 13.13
N TYR A 13 -6.83 3.55 12.08
CA TYR A 13 -7.20 3.18 10.70
C TYR A 13 -6.42 1.94 10.28
N ARG A 14 -7.10 1.04 9.52
CA ARG A 14 -6.47 -0.13 8.91
C ARG A 14 -5.97 0.23 7.53
N LEU A 15 -4.75 -0.17 7.20
CA LEU A 15 -4.07 0.23 5.96
C LEU A 15 -3.40 -0.95 5.27
N VAL A 16 -3.60 -1.03 3.96
CA VAL A 16 -2.75 -1.76 3.02
C VAL A 16 -2.12 -0.76 2.07
N ILE A 17 -0.82 -0.85 1.84
CA ILE A 17 -0.12 -0.05 0.84
C ILE A 17 0.34 -0.93 -0.33
N LEU A 18 0.13 -0.42 -1.56
CA LEU A 18 0.63 -0.99 -2.81
C LEU A 18 1.65 -0.02 -3.39
N THR A 19 2.90 -0.49 -3.60
CA THR A 19 4.05 0.38 -3.87
C THR A 19 5.03 -0.30 -4.82
N ASP A 20 5.63 0.44 -5.78
CA ASP A 20 6.59 -0.08 -6.76
C ASP A 20 8.03 0.22 -6.36
N MET A 21 8.40 -0.32 -5.20
CA MET A 21 9.75 -0.20 -4.65
C MET A 21 10.83 -0.38 -5.72
N GLU A 22 11.91 0.39 -5.61
CA GLU A 22 13.09 0.41 -6.50
C GLU A 22 12.86 1.07 -7.87
N ASN A 23 11.69 1.62 -8.14
CA ASN A 23 11.46 2.45 -9.31
C ASN A 23 12.09 3.84 -9.11
N GLU A 24 11.54 4.61 -8.16
CA GLU A 24 12.11 5.90 -7.69
C GLU A 24 12.35 5.84 -6.17
N PRO A 25 13.08 6.82 -5.61
CA PRO A 25 13.39 6.80 -4.16
C PRO A 25 12.20 7.18 -3.26
N ASP A 26 11.14 7.76 -3.80
CA ASP A 26 9.98 8.26 -3.06
C ASP A 26 9.16 7.16 -2.37
N ASP A 27 8.98 5.99 -3.01
CA ASP A 27 8.36 4.82 -2.38
C ASP A 27 9.15 4.34 -1.17
N SER A 28 10.47 4.28 -1.29
CA SER A 28 11.35 3.94 -0.17
C SER A 28 11.26 4.97 0.97
N GLN A 29 11.19 6.26 0.64
CA GLN A 29 11.03 7.34 1.62
C GLN A 29 9.66 7.28 2.27
N THR A 30 8.60 7.01 1.50
CA THR A 30 7.24 6.85 1.99
C THR A 30 7.13 5.64 2.90
N MET A 31 7.76 4.52 2.56
CA MET A 31 7.81 3.33 3.41
C MET A 31 8.48 3.62 4.75
N VAL A 32 9.62 4.31 4.76
CA VAL A 32 10.28 4.71 6.01
C VAL A 32 9.38 5.60 6.87
N ARG A 33 8.71 6.61 6.27
CA ARG A 33 7.75 7.46 7.00
C ARG A 33 6.60 6.66 7.56
N LEU A 34 5.99 5.76 6.76
CA LEU A 34 4.89 4.90 7.23
C LEU A 34 5.30 4.07 8.44
N LEU A 35 6.49 3.46 8.40
CA LEU A 35 7.01 2.67 9.51
C LEU A 35 7.21 3.52 10.77
N MET A 36 7.59 4.81 10.63
CA MET A 36 7.71 5.76 11.73
C MET A 36 6.37 6.30 12.26
N TYR A 37 5.24 5.96 11.62
CA TYR A 37 3.87 6.22 12.08
C TYR A 37 3.09 4.93 12.38
N SER A 38 3.77 3.78 12.39
CA SER A 38 3.11 2.47 12.55
C SER A 38 2.47 2.27 13.94
N ASN A 39 2.76 3.13 14.90
CA ASN A 39 2.06 3.16 16.19
C ASN A 39 0.67 3.81 16.10
N GLU A 40 0.36 4.58 15.06
CA GLU A 40 -0.92 5.28 14.86
C GLU A 40 -1.84 4.57 13.85
N ILE A 41 -1.33 3.58 13.12
CA ILE A 41 -2.01 2.90 12.01
C ILE A 41 -1.90 1.40 12.19
N ASP A 42 -2.98 0.66 11.95
CA ASP A 42 -2.97 -0.80 11.86
C ASP A 42 -2.59 -1.21 10.44
N ILE A 43 -1.31 -1.49 10.21
CA ILE A 43 -0.78 -1.94 8.93
C ILE A 43 -1.20 -3.39 8.72
N GLU A 44 -2.00 -3.65 7.68
CA GLU A 44 -2.52 -4.98 7.33
C GLU A 44 -1.85 -5.57 6.06
N GLY A 45 -1.13 -4.75 5.29
CA GLY A 45 -0.36 -5.20 4.13
C GLY A 45 0.65 -4.18 3.64
N LEU A 46 1.82 -4.68 3.27
CA LEU A 46 2.92 -3.96 2.65
C LEU A 46 3.25 -4.71 1.35
N ILE A 47 2.67 -4.29 0.22
CA ILE A 47 2.64 -5.09 -0.99
C ILE A 47 3.46 -4.41 -2.09
N ALA A 48 4.50 -5.10 -2.56
CA ALA A 48 5.26 -4.67 -3.71
C ALA A 48 4.49 -5.01 -4.99
N VAL A 49 4.23 -4.02 -5.83
CA VAL A 49 3.45 -4.15 -7.07
C VAL A 49 4.17 -3.56 -8.27
N THR A 50 3.66 -3.82 -9.47
CA THR A 50 4.11 -3.18 -10.69
C THR A 50 3.49 -1.80 -10.86
N SER A 51 4.07 -0.98 -11.77
CA SER A 51 3.54 0.31 -12.16
C SER A 51 3.75 0.56 -13.66
N LYS A 52 3.32 1.71 -14.12
CA LYS A 52 3.63 2.20 -15.48
C LYS A 52 5.14 2.25 -15.72
N TRP A 53 5.92 2.58 -14.70
CA TRP A 53 7.37 2.78 -14.81
C TRP A 53 8.16 1.51 -14.51
N LEU A 54 7.56 0.59 -13.72
CA LEU A 54 8.12 -0.72 -13.36
C LEU A 54 7.14 -1.85 -13.73
N PRO A 55 6.93 -2.13 -15.05
CA PRO A 55 5.79 -2.93 -15.50
C PRO A 55 5.98 -4.46 -15.37
N ARG A 56 7.14 -4.96 -14.94
CA ARG A 56 7.49 -6.39 -14.97
C ARG A 56 8.14 -6.95 -13.71
N LEU A 57 8.49 -6.09 -12.76
CA LEU A 57 9.23 -6.49 -11.57
C LEU A 57 8.51 -6.00 -10.31
N VAL A 58 8.65 -6.75 -9.25
CA VAL A 58 8.21 -6.39 -7.89
C VAL A 58 9.33 -6.74 -6.92
N PHE A 59 9.56 -5.90 -5.91
CA PHE A 59 10.68 -6.01 -4.98
C PHE A 59 10.19 -6.05 -3.52
N PRO A 60 9.51 -7.13 -3.06
CA PRO A 60 9.10 -7.27 -1.67
C PRO A 60 10.30 -7.31 -0.71
N GLU A 61 11.47 -7.77 -1.17
CA GLU A 61 12.72 -7.75 -0.42
C GLU A 61 13.18 -6.34 -0.04
N SER A 62 12.86 -5.34 -0.86
CA SER A 62 13.12 -3.95 -0.54
C SER A 62 12.25 -3.44 0.60
N ILE A 63 10.98 -3.86 0.67
CA ILE A 63 10.10 -3.59 1.81
C ILE A 63 10.68 -4.28 3.05
N THR A 64 11.03 -5.57 2.93
CA THR A 64 11.64 -6.36 4.01
C THR A 64 12.87 -5.66 4.59
N ALA A 65 13.74 -5.11 3.75
CA ALA A 65 14.93 -4.39 4.21
C ALA A 65 14.58 -3.16 5.07
N ARG A 66 13.52 -2.40 4.72
CA ARG A 66 13.04 -1.24 5.51
C ARG A 66 12.40 -1.68 6.81
N VAL A 67 11.64 -2.78 6.82
CA VAL A 67 11.07 -3.35 8.04
C VAL A 67 12.16 -3.85 8.99
N ASN A 68 13.21 -4.50 8.50
CA ASN A 68 14.35 -4.93 9.32
C ASN A 68 15.06 -3.70 9.93
N ALA A 69 15.27 -2.62 9.16
CA ALA A 69 15.82 -1.38 9.68
C ALA A 69 14.95 -0.76 10.78
N TYR A 70 13.61 -0.78 10.60
CA TYR A 70 12.67 -0.39 11.64
C TYR A 70 12.84 -1.26 12.90
N GLY A 71 13.01 -2.58 12.77
CA GLY A 71 13.24 -3.50 13.90
C GLY A 71 14.42 -3.07 14.77
N VAL A 72 15.52 -2.64 14.14
CA VAL A 72 16.72 -2.14 14.84
C VAL A 72 16.42 -0.90 15.69
N VAL A 73 15.64 0.06 15.16
CA VAL A 73 15.35 1.33 15.85
C VAL A 73 14.15 1.25 16.78
N ARG A 74 13.28 0.26 16.64
CA ARG A 74 12.05 0.08 17.44
C ARG A 74 12.27 0.17 18.94
N LYS A 75 13.37 -0.37 19.45
CA LYS A 75 13.74 -0.29 20.88
C LYS A 75 13.87 1.16 21.42
N ASN A 76 14.13 2.11 20.52
CA ASN A 76 14.14 3.54 20.86
C ASN A 76 12.74 4.14 20.74
N LEU A 77 11.97 3.77 19.71
CA LEU A 77 10.62 4.27 19.47
C LEU A 77 9.69 3.98 20.64
N VAL A 78 9.74 2.78 21.21
CA VAL A 78 8.91 2.38 22.37
C VAL A 78 9.18 3.20 23.63
N LYS A 79 10.29 3.95 23.70
CA LYS A 79 10.58 4.86 24.82
C LYS A 79 9.78 6.17 24.70
N HIS A 80 9.30 6.52 23.51
CA HIS A 80 8.63 7.79 23.22
C HIS A 80 7.10 7.63 23.15
N ALA A 81 6.61 6.48 22.66
CA ALA A 81 5.18 6.21 22.57
C ALA A 81 4.90 4.71 22.66
N ALA A 82 3.67 4.35 23.00
CA ALA A 82 3.17 2.98 22.94
C ALA A 82 2.66 2.61 21.55
N GLY A 83 2.29 1.35 21.34
CA GLY A 83 1.55 0.89 20.16
C GLY A 83 2.40 0.55 18.91
N TRP A 84 3.73 0.57 19.02
CA TRP A 84 4.63 0.16 17.95
C TRP A 84 4.54 -1.34 17.67
N PRO A 85 4.20 -1.77 16.45
CA PRO A 85 4.14 -3.19 16.10
C PRO A 85 5.52 -3.85 16.23
N SER A 86 5.55 -5.17 16.38
CA SER A 86 6.81 -5.90 16.31
C SER A 86 7.32 -5.93 14.85
N GLU A 87 8.63 -6.10 14.69
CA GLU A 87 9.24 -6.35 13.38
C GLU A 87 8.57 -7.55 12.69
N GLN A 88 8.42 -8.67 13.40
CA GLN A 88 7.80 -9.88 12.85
C GLN A 88 6.35 -9.63 12.40
N TYR A 89 5.57 -8.84 13.16
CA TYR A 89 4.22 -8.46 12.75
C TYR A 89 4.19 -7.78 11.38
N LEU A 90 5.16 -6.90 11.12
CA LEU A 90 5.28 -6.20 9.84
C LEU A 90 5.83 -7.10 8.73
N LEU A 91 6.82 -7.96 9.04
CA LEU A 91 7.37 -8.94 8.08
C LEU A 91 6.29 -9.90 7.58
N ASP A 92 5.40 -10.38 8.46
CA ASP A 92 4.27 -11.26 8.11
C ASP A 92 3.24 -10.59 7.17
N ARG A 93 3.39 -9.30 6.90
CA ARG A 93 2.52 -8.49 6.03
C ARG A 93 3.20 -8.00 4.76
N VAL A 94 4.44 -8.40 4.55
CA VAL A 94 5.14 -8.14 3.30
C VAL A 94 4.78 -9.21 2.28
N ALA A 95 4.38 -8.78 1.08
CA ALA A 95 4.05 -9.70 0.00
C ALA A 95 4.40 -9.11 -1.38
N GLY A 96 4.59 -9.99 -2.36
CA GLY A 96 4.68 -9.64 -3.77
C GLY A 96 3.32 -9.73 -4.45
N GLY A 97 2.97 -8.71 -5.23
CA GLY A 97 1.79 -8.68 -6.09
C GLY A 97 2.04 -9.24 -7.49
N GLN A 98 1.21 -8.81 -8.45
CA GLN A 98 1.30 -9.23 -9.85
C GLN A 98 2.63 -8.83 -10.48
N ARG A 99 3.30 -9.79 -11.15
CA ARG A 99 4.57 -9.55 -11.85
C ARG A 99 4.40 -9.10 -13.30
N GLY A 100 3.20 -8.71 -13.70
CA GLY A 100 2.87 -8.16 -15.00
C GLY A 100 2.03 -6.91 -14.87
N TYR A 101 1.97 -6.09 -15.93
CA TYR A 101 1.31 -4.80 -15.91
C TYR A 101 -0.21 -4.89 -16.06
N GLY A 102 -0.92 -4.15 -15.22
CA GLY A 102 -2.35 -3.89 -15.36
C GLY A 102 -3.23 -5.12 -15.43
N MET A 103 -4.36 -5.01 -16.12
CA MET A 103 -5.34 -6.09 -16.28
C MET A 103 -4.83 -7.29 -17.07
N SER A 104 -3.78 -7.15 -17.87
CA SER A 104 -3.15 -8.28 -18.56
C SER A 104 -2.59 -9.33 -17.57
N ALA A 105 -2.27 -8.92 -16.34
CA ALA A 105 -1.76 -9.75 -15.27
C ALA A 105 -2.84 -10.21 -14.29
N VAL A 106 -4.13 -9.90 -14.53
CA VAL A 106 -5.27 -10.26 -13.70
C VAL A 106 -6.10 -11.34 -14.37
N GLY A 107 -6.66 -12.25 -13.60
CA GLY A 107 -7.54 -13.30 -14.11
C GLY A 107 -7.40 -14.63 -13.40
N ASP A 108 -8.01 -15.67 -13.98
CA ASP A 108 -8.03 -17.01 -13.43
C ASP A 108 -6.62 -17.59 -13.30
N GLY A 109 -6.32 -18.14 -12.12
CA GLY A 109 -5.03 -18.76 -11.83
C GLY A 109 -3.86 -17.77 -11.71
N LYS A 110 -4.15 -16.48 -11.57
CA LYS A 110 -3.14 -15.44 -11.41
C LYS A 110 -3.07 -14.86 -10.00
N SER A 111 -3.67 -15.51 -9.01
CA SER A 111 -3.56 -15.11 -7.61
C SER A 111 -2.11 -15.10 -7.16
N THR A 112 -1.76 -14.15 -6.32
CA THR A 112 -0.42 -13.95 -5.77
C THR A 112 -0.49 -13.83 -4.26
N GLU A 113 0.65 -13.97 -3.58
CA GLU A 113 0.73 -13.74 -2.13
C GLU A 113 0.12 -12.38 -1.75
N GLY A 114 0.34 -11.34 -2.57
CA GLY A 114 -0.22 -10.01 -2.35
C GLY A 114 -1.74 -9.98 -2.47
N SER A 115 -2.33 -10.62 -3.50
CA SER A 115 -3.79 -10.66 -3.65
C SER A 115 -4.47 -11.50 -2.55
N GLU A 116 -3.85 -12.60 -2.13
CA GLU A 116 -4.33 -13.44 -1.04
C GLU A 116 -4.25 -12.70 0.32
N LEU A 117 -3.16 -11.96 0.55
CA LEU A 117 -3.01 -11.11 1.73
C LEU A 117 -4.11 -10.04 1.80
N ILE A 118 -4.45 -9.42 0.67
CA ILE A 118 -5.56 -8.46 0.58
C ILE A 118 -6.88 -9.12 0.99
N ILE A 119 -7.20 -10.30 0.42
CA ILE A 119 -8.44 -11.02 0.75
C ILE A 119 -8.48 -11.32 2.24
N LYS A 120 -7.40 -11.89 2.80
CA LYS A 120 -7.29 -12.19 4.22
C LYS A 120 -7.45 -10.96 5.11
N ALA A 121 -6.88 -9.82 4.72
CA ALA A 121 -6.99 -8.57 5.48
C ALA A 121 -8.43 -8.04 5.50
N VAL A 122 -9.16 -8.10 4.39
CA VAL A 122 -10.55 -7.64 4.31
C VAL A 122 -11.50 -8.60 5.03
N ASP A 123 -11.26 -9.91 4.94
CA ASP A 123 -12.08 -10.95 5.58
C ASP A 123 -11.95 -11.00 7.11
N LYS A 124 -10.89 -10.41 7.65
CA LYS A 124 -10.69 -10.34 9.11
C LYS A 124 -11.97 -9.85 9.81
N GLU A 125 -12.31 -10.49 10.95
CA GLU A 125 -13.40 -10.07 11.81
C GLU A 125 -13.11 -8.71 12.47
N ASP A 126 -13.26 -7.67 11.68
CA ASP A 126 -13.09 -6.27 12.08
C ASP A 126 -14.13 -5.43 11.34
N SER A 127 -14.92 -4.68 12.08
CA SER A 127 -15.99 -3.84 11.50
C SER A 127 -15.45 -2.56 10.86
N ARG A 128 -14.19 -2.21 11.12
CA ARG A 128 -13.56 -1.01 10.55
C ARG A 128 -13.29 -1.22 9.06
N PRO A 129 -13.51 -0.21 8.22
CA PRO A 129 -13.07 -0.27 6.84
C PRO A 129 -11.54 -0.34 6.77
N ILE A 130 -11.04 -0.88 5.65
CA ILE A 130 -9.62 -0.95 5.38
C ILE A 130 -9.29 -0.03 4.20
N TRP A 131 -8.30 0.82 4.38
CA TRP A 131 -7.81 1.73 3.35
C TRP A 131 -6.71 1.07 2.52
N PHE A 132 -6.80 1.25 1.23
CA PHE A 132 -5.78 0.88 0.26
C PHE A 132 -5.15 2.16 -0.27
N ALA A 133 -3.90 2.41 0.10
CA ALA A 133 -3.09 3.46 -0.52
C ALA A 133 -2.33 2.83 -1.69
N ILE A 134 -2.68 3.24 -2.91
CA ILE A 134 -2.08 2.73 -4.13
C ILE A 134 -1.16 3.81 -4.68
N ASN A 135 0.14 3.64 -4.49
CA ASN A 135 1.18 4.55 -4.99
C ASN A 135 1.73 4.09 -6.35
N ALA A 136 1.21 2.99 -6.89
CA ALA A 136 1.68 2.34 -8.10
C ALA A 136 0.50 1.77 -8.91
N GLY A 137 0.60 0.55 -9.43
CA GLY A 137 -0.50 -0.12 -10.12
C GLY A 137 -1.53 -0.74 -9.15
N ALA A 138 -2.78 -0.78 -9.58
CA ALA A 138 -3.91 -1.32 -8.83
C ALA A 138 -4.16 -2.82 -9.09
N ASN A 139 -3.38 -3.46 -9.96
CA ASN A 139 -3.66 -4.80 -10.48
C ASN A 139 -3.69 -5.90 -9.42
N THR A 140 -2.94 -5.76 -8.32
CA THR A 140 -2.99 -6.74 -7.22
C THR A 140 -4.30 -6.66 -6.44
N LEU A 141 -4.85 -5.44 -6.23
CA LEU A 141 -6.19 -5.26 -5.68
C LEU A 141 -7.25 -5.78 -6.67
N ALA A 142 -7.07 -5.53 -7.97
CA ALA A 142 -7.96 -6.06 -9.00
C ALA A 142 -7.99 -7.59 -9.01
N GLN A 143 -6.85 -8.26 -8.81
CA GLN A 143 -6.80 -9.72 -8.70
C GLN A 143 -7.56 -10.21 -7.45
N ALA A 144 -7.37 -9.59 -6.31
CA ALA A 144 -8.11 -9.94 -5.10
C ALA A 144 -9.64 -9.82 -5.32
N LEU A 145 -10.08 -8.72 -5.94
CA LEU A 145 -11.50 -8.50 -6.28
C LEU A 145 -12.02 -9.48 -7.35
N TRP A 146 -11.17 -9.86 -8.31
CA TRP A 146 -11.48 -10.89 -9.31
C TRP A 146 -11.75 -12.24 -8.63
N ASP A 147 -10.85 -12.67 -7.75
CA ASP A 147 -10.95 -13.95 -7.05
C ASP A 147 -12.19 -14.00 -6.13
N VAL A 148 -12.44 -12.93 -5.37
CA VAL A 148 -13.62 -12.78 -4.52
C VAL A 148 -14.90 -12.86 -5.34
N ARG A 149 -14.99 -12.10 -6.44
CA ARG A 149 -16.19 -12.11 -7.32
C ARG A 149 -16.45 -13.46 -7.95
N LYS A 150 -15.40 -14.23 -8.24
CA LYS A 150 -15.51 -15.54 -8.86
C LYS A 150 -15.95 -16.64 -7.90
N THR A 151 -15.60 -16.52 -6.63
CA THR A 151 -15.75 -17.60 -5.64
C THR A 151 -16.86 -17.37 -4.64
N ARG A 152 -17.48 -16.16 -4.61
CA ARG A 152 -18.47 -15.77 -3.60
C ARG A 152 -19.80 -15.36 -4.21
N SER A 153 -20.85 -15.41 -3.40
CA SER A 153 -22.17 -14.89 -3.78
C SER A 153 -22.14 -13.37 -3.99
N PRO A 154 -23.11 -12.79 -4.75
CA PRO A 154 -23.20 -11.35 -4.91
C PRO A 154 -23.27 -10.58 -3.58
N GLU A 155 -23.97 -11.13 -2.58
CA GLU A 155 -24.11 -10.54 -1.25
C GLU A 155 -22.78 -10.53 -0.48
N GLU A 156 -22.02 -11.62 -0.57
CA GLU A 156 -20.69 -11.70 0.03
C GLU A 156 -19.69 -10.75 -0.66
N VAL A 157 -19.78 -10.61 -1.99
CA VAL A 157 -18.98 -9.64 -2.75
C VAL A 157 -19.32 -8.22 -2.32
N ALA A 158 -20.60 -7.89 -2.20
CA ALA A 158 -21.04 -6.56 -1.74
C ALA A 158 -20.56 -6.26 -0.32
N ALA A 159 -20.62 -7.24 0.59
CA ALA A 159 -20.09 -7.12 1.95
C ALA A 159 -18.58 -6.91 1.99
N PHE A 160 -17.83 -7.60 1.13
CA PHE A 160 -16.39 -7.42 0.98
C PHE A 160 -16.05 -6.00 0.48
N VAL A 161 -16.67 -5.59 -0.63
CA VAL A 161 -16.47 -4.27 -1.27
C VAL A 161 -16.79 -3.13 -0.31
N LYS A 162 -17.82 -3.25 0.51
CA LYS A 162 -18.22 -2.22 1.50
C LYS A 162 -17.12 -1.92 2.54
N LYS A 163 -16.25 -2.89 2.84
CA LYS A 163 -15.13 -2.70 3.76
C LYS A 163 -13.94 -2.00 3.10
N VAL A 164 -13.83 -2.02 1.77
CA VAL A 164 -12.68 -1.52 1.00
C VAL A 164 -12.84 -0.03 0.72
N LYS A 165 -11.79 0.75 1.01
CA LYS A 165 -11.67 2.16 0.63
C LYS A 165 -10.35 2.37 -0.08
N VAL A 166 -10.37 2.98 -1.25
CA VAL A 166 -9.20 3.15 -2.10
C VAL A 166 -8.84 4.62 -2.25
N TYR A 167 -7.56 4.91 -2.07
CA TYR A 167 -6.90 6.12 -2.54
C TYR A 167 -5.82 5.72 -3.55
N ASP A 168 -6.03 6.06 -4.81
CA ASP A 168 -5.17 5.72 -5.95
C ASP A 168 -4.43 6.98 -6.42
N ASP A 169 -3.11 6.96 -6.28
CA ASP A 169 -2.26 8.03 -6.76
C ASP A 169 -2.02 7.87 -8.26
N SER A 170 -2.66 8.75 -9.01
CA SER A 170 -2.56 8.92 -10.46
C SER A 170 -3.12 7.80 -11.35
N GLY A 171 -3.39 6.61 -10.85
CA GLY A 171 -3.83 5.47 -11.65
C GLY A 171 -2.77 5.01 -12.65
N GLN A 172 -1.75 4.37 -12.14
CA GLN A 172 -0.55 4.03 -12.92
C GLN A 172 -0.73 2.77 -13.79
N ASP A 173 -1.91 2.13 -13.75
CA ASP A 173 -2.29 1.07 -14.68
C ASP A 173 -3.80 1.14 -15.03
N ASP A 174 -4.28 0.23 -15.88
CA ASP A 174 -5.68 0.15 -16.31
C ASP A 174 -6.58 -0.61 -15.32
N ALA A 175 -6.00 -1.22 -14.29
CA ALA A 175 -6.75 -2.00 -13.31
C ALA A 175 -7.63 -1.12 -12.43
N GLY A 176 -7.18 0.10 -12.08
CA GLY A 176 -8.00 1.05 -11.34
C GLY A 176 -9.29 1.42 -12.06
N ALA A 177 -9.23 1.63 -13.38
CA ALA A 177 -10.41 1.88 -14.20
C ALA A 177 -11.35 0.67 -14.24
N TRP A 178 -10.80 -0.54 -14.36
CA TRP A 178 -11.57 -1.77 -14.30
C TRP A 178 -12.27 -1.95 -12.94
N ILE A 179 -11.58 -1.69 -11.82
CA ILE A 179 -12.16 -1.76 -10.47
C ILE A 179 -13.36 -0.81 -10.37
N ALA A 180 -13.17 0.46 -10.71
CA ALA A 180 -14.21 1.48 -10.60
C ALA A 180 -15.44 1.18 -11.48
N HIS A 181 -15.22 0.61 -12.67
CA HIS A 181 -16.31 0.20 -13.55
C HIS A 181 -17.05 -1.06 -13.06
N THR A 182 -16.30 -2.03 -12.54
CA THR A 182 -16.85 -3.35 -12.16
C THR A 182 -17.52 -3.31 -10.79
N PHE A 183 -17.05 -2.45 -9.89
CA PHE A 183 -17.54 -2.30 -8.52
C PHE A 183 -17.91 -0.84 -8.25
N PRO A 184 -19.03 -0.34 -8.83
CA PRO A 184 -19.42 1.08 -8.74
C PRO A 184 -19.72 1.54 -7.30
N ASP A 185 -20.04 0.61 -6.40
CA ASP A 185 -20.29 0.89 -4.98
C ASP A 185 -18.99 0.92 -4.14
N LEU A 186 -17.84 0.59 -4.73
CA LEU A 186 -16.56 0.66 -4.05
C LEU A 186 -16.13 2.11 -3.88
N PHE A 187 -15.82 2.51 -2.65
CA PHE A 187 -15.29 3.85 -2.39
C PHE A 187 -13.90 3.99 -3.00
N TYR A 188 -13.82 4.67 -4.14
CA TYR A 188 -12.58 4.82 -4.92
C TYR A 188 -12.29 6.30 -5.21
N ILE A 189 -11.21 6.80 -4.64
CA ILE A 189 -10.67 8.13 -4.94
C ILE A 189 -9.44 7.95 -5.81
N ARG A 190 -9.42 8.61 -6.97
CA ARG A 190 -8.24 8.73 -7.82
C ARG A 190 -7.79 10.18 -7.85
N SER A 191 -6.58 10.44 -7.36
CA SER A 191 -5.95 11.76 -7.42
C SER A 191 -5.00 11.84 -8.61
N ARG A 192 -5.14 12.88 -9.43
CA ARG A 192 -4.18 13.20 -10.51
C ARG A 192 -3.28 14.38 -10.17
N SER A 193 -3.59 15.11 -9.12
CA SER A 193 -2.90 16.36 -8.78
C SER A 193 -1.50 16.14 -8.20
N GLN A 194 -1.22 14.99 -7.62
CA GLN A 194 0.08 14.66 -7.04
C GLN A 194 1.15 14.37 -8.11
N VAL A 195 0.73 13.89 -9.29
CA VAL A 195 1.63 13.57 -10.42
C VAL A 195 2.29 14.80 -11.03
N PHE A 196 1.69 15.98 -10.90
CA PHE A 196 2.29 17.21 -11.42
C PHE A 196 3.65 17.56 -10.79
N VAL A 197 3.92 17.07 -9.59
CA VAL A 197 5.23 17.22 -8.94
C VAL A 197 6.24 16.21 -9.52
N LEU A 198 5.78 15.06 -10.00
CA LEU A 198 6.59 13.98 -10.58
C LEU A 198 6.80 14.13 -12.08
N ASP A 199 5.85 14.76 -12.80
CA ASP A 199 5.98 15.15 -14.21
C ASP A 199 6.81 16.43 -14.44
N ALA A 200 7.26 17.09 -13.35
CA ALA A 200 8.39 18.01 -13.49
C ALA A 200 9.55 17.26 -14.14
N PRO A 201 10.24 17.85 -15.14
CA PRO A 201 11.25 17.10 -15.92
C PRO A 201 12.17 16.34 -14.96
N MET A 202 12.41 15.06 -15.20
CA MET A 202 13.29 14.19 -14.40
C MET A 202 14.65 14.85 -14.05
N THR A 203 15.03 15.87 -14.80
CA THR A 203 16.16 16.75 -14.53
C THR A 203 16.01 17.57 -13.24
N ALA A 204 14.79 18.03 -12.88
CA ALA A 204 14.56 18.79 -11.63
C ALA A 204 14.58 17.85 -10.42
N TYR A 205 13.99 16.65 -10.57
CA TYR A 205 13.98 15.63 -9.51
C TYR A 205 15.38 15.07 -9.24
N ARG A 206 16.15 14.74 -10.27
CA ARG A 206 17.56 14.35 -10.13
C ARG A 206 18.41 15.42 -9.45
N ARG A 207 18.11 16.70 -9.68
CA ARG A 207 18.82 17.80 -9.05
C ARG A 207 18.56 17.86 -7.54
N ILE A 208 17.31 17.74 -7.11
CA ILE A 208 16.94 17.72 -5.68
C ILE A 208 17.59 16.53 -4.96
N VAL A 209 17.58 15.32 -5.55
CA VAL A 209 18.16 14.11 -4.94
C VAL A 209 19.70 14.20 -4.91
N MET A 210 20.33 14.79 -5.91
CA MET A 210 21.78 14.98 -5.94
C MET A 210 22.25 16.03 -4.91
N ASP A 211 21.47 17.09 -4.74
CA ASP A 211 21.78 18.14 -3.75
C ASP A 211 21.67 17.61 -2.30
N VAL A 212 20.73 16.69 -2.02
CA VAL A 212 20.63 16.02 -0.71
C VAL A 212 21.81 15.09 -0.46
N LYS A 213 22.32 14.38 -1.50
CA LYS A 213 23.49 13.49 -1.37
C LYS A 213 24.82 14.25 -1.17
N GLN A 214 24.89 15.52 -1.57
CA GLN A 214 26.06 16.37 -1.35
C GLN A 214 26.02 17.10 -0.01
N ALA A 215 24.86 17.11 0.68
CA ALA A 215 24.67 17.78 1.97
C ALA A 215 24.84 16.83 3.18
N ILE A 216 25.10 15.54 2.94
CA ILE A 216 25.41 14.50 3.95
C ILE A 216 26.88 14.09 3.80
#